data_5155594655bbfac677762b267ca14246
#
_entry.id   5155594655bbfac677762b267ca14246
#
_cell.length_a   1.000
_cell.length_b   1.000
_cell.length_c   1.000
_cell.angle_alpha   90.00
_cell.angle_beta   90.00
_cell.angle_gamma   90.00
#
_symmetry.space_group_name_H-M   'P 1'
#
loop_
_entity.id
_entity.type
_entity.pdbx_description
1 polymer ?
#
loop_
_entity_poly.entity_id
_entity_poly.type
_entity_poly.pdbx_seq_one_letter_code
_entity_poly.pdbx_strand_id
1 'polypeptide(L)'
;MRKILIGISLTVVLLSGCSSSSSSDTTVAIETTDTATATGDVVEINLIVGENTGADMKQTVPLGASVRITVSNPNGPDEIHVHGYDISTGEMANDQKAVIEFVASNAGTFDIESHVSEEILFILTVE
;
A
#
# COMPACT_ATOMS: atom_id res chain seq x y z
N MET A 1 -5.27 -40.47 -39.92
CA MET A 1 -6.31 -40.26 -40.93
C MET A 1 -7.55 -39.69 -40.22
N ARG A 2 -7.86 -38.46 -40.41
CA ARG A 2 -9.17 -37.83 -40.69
C ARG A 2 -9.03 -36.31 -40.59
N LYS A 3 -8.94 -35.71 -41.73
CA LYS A 3 -9.10 -34.27 -41.97
C LYS A 3 -10.58 -33.96 -42.01
N ILE A 4 -11.01 -32.87 -41.30
CA ILE A 4 -12.27 -32.20 -41.62
C ILE A 4 -11.96 -30.71 -41.68
N LEU A 5 -12.04 -30.18 -42.87
CA LEU A 5 -12.15 -28.76 -43.26
C LEU A 5 -13.64 -28.41 -43.27
N ILE A 6 -13.97 -27.14 -43.17
CA ILE A 6 -15.22 -26.40 -43.51
C ILE A 6 -15.45 -25.40 -42.37
N GLY A 7 -15.63 -24.10 -42.54
CA GLY A 7 -15.84 -23.27 -43.72
C GLY A 7 -15.94 -21.79 -43.29
N ILE A 8 -15.69 -21.01 -44.25
CA ILE A 8 -15.70 -19.56 -44.30
C ILE A 8 -17.10 -19.00 -44.05
N SER A 9 -17.24 -17.93 -43.25
CA SER A 9 -18.33 -16.97 -43.45
C SER A 9 -17.87 -15.56 -43.09
N LEU A 10 -17.69 -14.81 -44.12
CA LEU A 10 -17.37 -13.39 -44.19
C LEU A 10 -18.71 -12.64 -44.22
N THR A 11 -18.93 -11.76 -43.25
CA THR A 11 -20.01 -10.76 -43.33
C THR A 11 -19.46 -9.39 -42.93
N VAL A 12 -19.22 -8.59 -43.96
CA VAL A 12 -18.95 -7.16 -43.88
C VAL A 12 -20.31 -6.44 -43.84
N VAL A 13 -20.54 -5.63 -42.86
CA VAL A 13 -21.60 -4.60 -42.87
C VAL A 13 -20.95 -3.26 -42.54
N LEU A 14 -20.80 -2.46 -43.56
CA LEU A 14 -20.51 -1.04 -43.51
C LEU A 14 -21.83 -0.30 -43.32
N LEU A 15 -21.99 0.46 -42.28
CA LEU A 15 -22.94 1.56 -42.22
C LEU A 15 -22.25 2.80 -41.66
N SER A 16 -21.99 3.71 -42.56
CA SER A 16 -21.66 5.09 -42.32
C SER A 16 -22.91 5.84 -41.86
N GLY A 17 -22.82 6.60 -40.80
CA GLY A 17 -23.85 7.52 -40.31
C GLY A 17 -23.22 8.63 -39.52
N CYS A 18 -22.89 9.75 -40.15
CA CYS A 18 -22.63 11.02 -39.50
C CYS A 18 -23.99 11.61 -39.07
N SER A 19 -24.11 12.09 -37.84
CA SER A 19 -24.86 13.31 -37.51
C SER A 19 -24.59 13.77 -36.09
N SER A 20 -23.98 14.91 -36.00
CA SER A 20 -24.05 16.08 -35.10
C SER A 20 -24.85 15.99 -33.79
N SER A 21 -24.16 16.45 -32.75
CA SER A 21 -24.58 17.32 -31.64
C SER A 21 -25.79 16.95 -30.80
N SER A 22 -25.51 16.61 -29.53
CA SER A 22 -26.10 17.27 -28.36
C SER A 22 -25.42 16.80 -27.09
N SER A 23 -24.97 17.77 -26.35
CA SER A 23 -24.51 17.66 -24.96
C SER A 23 -25.56 16.95 -24.11
N SER A 24 -25.15 15.86 -23.50
CA SER A 24 -25.76 15.36 -22.28
C SER A 24 -24.62 14.87 -21.41
N ASP A 25 -24.26 15.76 -20.52
CA ASP A 25 -23.42 15.56 -19.36
C ASP A 25 -24.01 14.41 -18.53
N THR A 26 -23.46 13.21 -18.76
CA THR A 26 -23.64 12.13 -17.80
C THR A 26 -22.33 12.07 -17.03
N THR A 27 -22.28 12.91 -16.01
CA THR A 27 -21.31 12.83 -14.94
C THR A 27 -21.43 11.44 -14.30
N VAL A 28 -20.60 10.52 -14.76
CA VAL A 28 -20.29 9.33 -13.97
C VAL A 28 -19.53 9.87 -12.76
N ALA A 29 -20.21 9.96 -11.64
CA ALA A 29 -19.57 10.16 -10.35
C ALA A 29 -18.64 8.95 -10.12
N ILE A 30 -17.37 9.13 -10.47
CA ILE A 30 -16.31 8.33 -9.89
C ILE A 30 -16.31 8.78 -8.43
N GLU A 31 -16.78 7.92 -7.55
CA GLU A 31 -16.50 8.07 -6.12
C GLU A 31 -14.97 8.01 -5.98
N THR A 32 -14.33 9.15 -6.08
CA THR A 32 -12.99 9.32 -5.56
C THR A 32 -13.13 9.14 -4.07
N THR A 33 -12.69 7.97 -3.61
CA THR A 33 -12.34 7.78 -2.21
C THR A 33 -11.44 8.95 -1.87
N ASP A 34 -11.92 9.82 -1.01
CA ASP A 34 -11.21 10.99 -0.51
C ASP A 34 -9.97 10.47 0.24
N THR A 35 -8.90 10.28 -0.52
CA THR A 35 -7.58 10.12 0.06
C THR A 35 -7.26 11.50 0.59
N ALA A 36 -7.51 11.70 1.87
CA ALA A 36 -7.10 12.89 2.59
C ALA A 36 -5.61 13.11 2.29
N THR A 37 -5.32 14.02 1.39
CA THR A 37 -3.97 14.48 1.13
C THR A 37 -3.55 15.25 2.38
N ALA A 38 -2.91 14.56 3.31
CA ALA A 38 -2.26 15.19 4.43
C ALA A 38 -1.19 16.13 3.84
N THR A 39 -1.46 17.43 3.89
CA THR A 39 -0.56 18.49 3.44
C THR A 39 0.46 18.76 4.55
N GLY A 40 1.18 17.70 4.96
CA GLY A 40 2.27 17.76 5.93
C GLY A 40 3.44 16.95 5.38
N ASP A 41 4.64 17.28 5.84
CA ASP A 41 5.83 16.49 5.51
C ASP A 41 5.61 15.04 5.95
N VAL A 42 5.93 14.09 5.06
CA VAL A 42 5.87 12.68 5.37
C VAL A 42 7.05 12.33 6.29
N VAL A 43 6.76 11.73 7.42
CA VAL A 43 7.80 11.22 8.33
C VAL A 43 8.28 9.87 7.81
N GLU A 44 9.53 9.83 7.33
CA GLU A 44 10.16 8.63 6.79
C GLU A 44 10.92 7.89 7.89
N ILE A 45 10.63 6.59 8.08
CA ILE A 45 11.32 5.69 9.00
C ILE A 45 11.84 4.52 8.18
N ASN A 46 13.16 4.27 8.26
CA ASN A 46 13.78 3.16 7.55
C ASN A 46 14.36 2.17 8.56
N LEU A 47 13.86 0.94 8.53
CA LEU A 47 14.24 -0.14 9.44
C LEU A 47 14.91 -1.30 8.67
N ILE A 48 16.07 -1.72 9.17
CA ILE A 48 16.74 -2.94 8.73
C ILE A 48 16.86 -3.82 9.97
N VAL A 49 16.13 -4.93 9.98
CA VAL A 49 16.05 -5.83 11.14
C VAL A 49 17.44 -6.36 11.52
N GLY A 50 17.80 -6.17 12.78
CA GLY A 50 19.11 -6.54 13.32
C GLY A 50 20.23 -5.51 13.12
N GLU A 51 19.98 -4.39 12.41
CA GLU A 51 20.98 -3.33 12.23
C GLU A 51 20.60 -2.06 13.00
N ASN A 52 19.44 -1.49 12.71
CA ASN A 52 18.97 -0.26 13.32
C ASN A 52 17.57 -0.42 13.96
N THR A 53 17.35 -1.59 14.54
CA THR A 53 16.09 -1.97 15.21
C THR A 53 16.36 -2.40 16.65
N GLY A 54 15.33 -2.30 17.49
CA GLY A 54 15.35 -2.68 18.90
C GLY A 54 14.39 -1.84 19.72
N ALA A 55 14.05 -2.29 20.91
CA ALA A 55 13.12 -1.62 21.83
C ALA A 55 13.62 -0.27 22.36
N ASP A 56 14.87 0.07 22.17
CA ASP A 56 15.48 1.37 22.47
C ASP A 56 15.43 2.36 21.30
N MET A 57 15.15 1.87 20.10
CA MET A 57 14.96 2.69 18.90
C MET A 57 13.56 3.31 18.90
N LYS A 58 13.49 4.64 18.88
CA LYS A 58 12.22 5.36 18.99
C LYS A 58 12.23 6.69 18.28
N GLN A 59 11.05 7.13 17.88
CA GLN A 59 10.82 8.46 17.31
C GLN A 59 9.47 9.00 17.72
N THR A 60 9.40 10.32 17.97
CA THR A 60 8.15 11.03 18.17
C THR A 60 7.71 11.67 16.87
N VAL A 61 6.42 11.57 16.56
CA VAL A 61 5.79 12.20 15.40
C VAL A 61 4.56 13.00 15.82
N PRO A 62 4.22 14.09 15.12
CA PRO A 62 3.03 14.85 15.41
C PRO A 62 1.74 14.04 15.17
N LEU A 63 0.73 14.26 16.00
CA LEU A 63 -0.61 13.74 15.75
C LEU A 63 -1.12 14.28 14.40
N GLY A 64 -1.61 13.38 13.54
CA GLY A 64 -2.05 13.69 12.19
C GLY A 64 -0.94 13.66 11.12
N ALA A 65 0.30 13.38 11.49
CA ALA A 65 1.39 13.25 10.52
C ALA A 65 1.18 12.04 9.60
N SER A 66 1.58 12.17 8.34
CA SER A 66 1.74 11.03 7.45
C SER A 66 3.04 10.31 7.77
N VAL A 67 2.99 9.02 8.03
CA VAL A 67 4.15 8.18 8.37
C VAL A 67 4.35 7.16 7.28
N ARG A 68 5.60 7.01 6.82
CA ARG A 68 6.04 5.96 5.91
C ARG A 68 7.16 5.18 6.56
N ILE A 69 6.93 3.90 6.77
CA ILE A 69 7.93 2.97 7.29
C ILE A 69 8.38 2.06 6.16
N THR A 70 9.65 2.12 5.82
CA THR A 70 10.28 1.16 4.90
C THR A 70 11.07 0.18 5.74
N VAL A 71 10.79 -1.11 5.57
CA VAL A 71 11.44 -2.15 6.35
C VAL A 71 11.97 -3.27 5.46
N SER A 72 13.09 -3.87 5.86
CA SER A 72 13.64 -5.10 5.29
C SER A 72 14.23 -5.99 6.39
N ASN A 73 14.16 -7.31 6.19
CA ASN A 73 14.80 -8.28 7.08
C ASN A 73 15.81 -9.14 6.28
N PRO A 74 17.13 -8.87 6.39
CA PRO A 74 18.16 -9.66 5.72
C PRO A 74 18.40 -11.02 6.38
N ASN A 75 17.81 -11.28 7.56
CA ASN A 75 18.05 -12.50 8.34
C ASN A 75 17.05 -13.62 8.01
N GLY A 76 15.97 -13.31 7.29
CA GLY A 76 14.96 -14.30 6.93
C GLY A 76 13.63 -13.67 6.49
N PRO A 77 12.65 -14.51 6.12
CA PRO A 77 11.29 -14.05 5.90
C PRO A 77 10.68 -13.53 7.20
N ASP A 78 9.77 -12.55 7.11
CA ASP A 78 9.15 -11.92 8.28
C ASP A 78 7.77 -11.35 7.92
N GLU A 79 7.06 -10.88 8.93
CA GLU A 79 5.92 -9.97 8.83
C GLU A 79 6.08 -8.91 9.92
N ILE A 80 6.05 -7.65 9.54
CA ILE A 80 6.22 -6.54 10.47
C ILE A 80 4.88 -5.89 10.72
N HIS A 81 4.52 -5.72 11.99
CA HIS A 81 3.23 -5.22 12.45
C HIS A 81 3.39 -3.92 13.25
N VAL A 82 2.47 -2.98 13.06
CA VAL A 82 2.37 -1.74 13.84
C VAL A 82 1.18 -1.89 14.79
N HIS A 83 1.49 -2.17 16.07
CA HIS A 83 0.48 -2.32 17.11
C HIS A 83 -0.37 -1.06 17.28
N GLY A 84 -1.66 -1.24 17.52
CA GLY A 84 -2.62 -0.17 17.75
C GLY A 84 -3.13 0.55 16.49
N TYR A 85 -2.46 0.37 15.35
CA TYR A 85 -2.97 0.75 14.03
C TYR A 85 -3.49 -0.46 13.25
N ASP A 86 -3.18 -1.66 13.69
CA ASP A 86 -3.63 -2.94 13.13
C ASP A 86 -3.26 -3.12 11.66
N ILE A 87 -2.06 -2.67 11.30
CA ILE A 87 -1.50 -2.72 9.96
C ILE A 87 -0.18 -3.47 9.95
N SER A 88 0.06 -4.22 8.88
CA SER A 88 1.30 -4.98 8.71
C SER A 88 1.83 -4.90 7.27
N THR A 89 3.05 -5.40 7.09
CA THR A 89 3.64 -5.58 5.76
C THR A 89 3.01 -6.74 4.99
N GLY A 90 2.30 -7.65 5.67
CA GLY A 90 2.09 -8.99 5.22
C GLY A 90 3.40 -9.79 5.20
N GLU A 91 3.33 -11.03 4.72
CA GLU A 91 4.51 -11.90 4.62
C GLU A 91 5.56 -11.33 3.66
N MET A 92 6.78 -11.17 4.13
CA MET A 92 7.94 -10.69 3.38
C MET A 92 8.92 -11.83 3.17
N ALA A 93 9.45 -11.97 1.96
CA ALA A 93 10.60 -12.85 1.71
C ALA A 93 11.89 -12.25 2.31
N ASN A 94 12.92 -13.11 2.46
CA ASN A 94 14.24 -12.65 2.87
C ASN A 94 14.74 -11.49 1.99
N ASP A 95 15.31 -10.45 2.59
CA ASP A 95 15.78 -9.22 1.92
C ASP A 95 14.71 -8.42 1.14
N GLN A 96 13.46 -8.82 1.17
CA GLN A 96 12.40 -8.05 0.56
C GLN A 96 12.20 -6.74 1.32
N LYS A 97 12.07 -5.65 0.58
CA LYS A 97 11.63 -4.37 1.14
C LYS A 97 10.11 -4.28 1.09
N ALA A 98 9.52 -3.89 2.20
CA ALA A 98 8.11 -3.56 2.28
C ALA A 98 7.92 -2.14 2.80
N VAL A 99 6.77 -1.56 2.52
CA VAL A 99 6.41 -0.20 2.93
C VAL A 99 5.05 -0.24 3.62
N ILE A 100 4.98 0.38 4.80
CA ILE A 100 3.74 0.66 5.52
C ILE A 100 3.53 2.18 5.50
N GLU A 101 2.35 2.61 5.10
CA GLU A 101 1.96 4.03 5.09
C GLU A 101 0.66 4.21 5.86
N PHE A 102 0.64 5.19 6.75
CA PHE A 102 -0.55 5.53 7.52
C PHE A 102 -0.51 6.96 8.03
N VAL A 103 -1.66 7.45 8.51
CA VAL A 103 -1.74 8.71 9.24
C VAL A 103 -1.70 8.41 10.73
N ALA A 104 -0.84 9.09 11.47
CA ALA A 104 -0.71 8.99 12.93
C ALA A 104 -1.94 9.62 13.62
N SER A 105 -3.10 8.98 13.52
CA SER A 105 -4.41 9.51 13.92
C SER A 105 -4.72 9.36 15.42
N ASN A 106 -3.94 8.58 16.13
CA ASN A 106 -4.13 8.30 17.56
C ASN A 106 -2.90 8.72 18.35
N ALA A 107 -3.09 9.53 19.39
CA ALA A 107 -2.00 9.85 20.31
C ALA A 107 -1.67 8.63 21.20
N GLY A 108 -0.39 8.40 21.45
CA GLY A 108 0.06 7.26 22.26
C GLY A 108 1.42 6.73 21.85
N THR A 109 1.76 5.57 22.39
CA THR A 109 3.00 4.86 22.08
C THR A 109 2.63 3.53 21.43
N PHE A 110 3.26 3.22 20.30
CA PHE A 110 2.93 2.10 19.42
C PHE A 110 4.20 1.32 19.14
N ASP A 111 4.15 0.03 19.37
CA ASP A 111 5.24 -0.89 19.07
C ASP A 111 5.18 -1.35 17.62
N ILE A 112 6.33 -1.37 16.98
CA ILE A 112 6.53 -1.98 15.66
C ILE A 112 7.35 -3.24 15.90
N GLU A 113 6.78 -4.39 15.57
CA GLU A 113 7.35 -5.69 15.93
C GLU A 113 7.45 -6.66 14.75
N SER A 114 8.35 -7.63 14.90
CA SER A 114 8.45 -8.81 14.04
C SER A 114 7.52 -9.91 14.54
N HIS A 115 6.68 -10.45 13.69
CA HIS A 115 5.84 -11.60 14.04
C HIS A 115 6.61 -12.93 14.09
N VAL A 116 7.78 -12.99 13.46
CA VAL A 116 8.60 -14.21 13.46
C VAL A 116 9.48 -14.31 14.71
N SER A 117 10.13 -13.22 15.11
CA SER A 117 10.96 -13.19 16.30
C SER A 117 10.24 -12.75 17.57
N GLU A 118 9.05 -12.18 17.45
CA GLU A 118 8.29 -11.56 18.54
C GLU A 118 9.06 -10.42 19.25
N GLU A 119 9.99 -9.79 18.52
CA GLU A 119 10.81 -8.70 19.04
C GLU A 119 10.24 -7.33 18.65
N ILE A 120 10.29 -6.39 19.60
CA ILE A 120 10.02 -4.98 19.31
C ILE A 120 11.21 -4.43 18.52
N LEU A 121 10.92 -3.99 17.31
CA LEU A 121 11.89 -3.42 16.38
C LEU A 121 12.04 -1.91 16.54
N PHE A 122 10.95 -1.23 16.92
CA PHE A 122 10.93 0.22 17.00
C PHE A 122 9.72 0.69 17.81
N ILE A 123 9.85 1.83 18.48
CA ILE A 123 8.77 2.46 19.24
C ILE A 123 8.40 3.80 18.59
N LEU A 124 7.16 3.93 18.16
CA LEU A 124 6.60 5.16 17.63
C LEU A 124 5.77 5.87 18.72
N THR A 125 6.12 7.12 19.02
CA THR A 125 5.31 7.97 19.90
C THR A 125 4.58 9.01 19.06
N VAL A 126 3.27 9.15 19.26
CA VAL A 126 2.42 10.13 18.57
C VAL A 126 1.88 11.14 19.61
N GLU A 127 2.15 12.43 19.43
CA GLU A 127 1.75 13.51 20.33
C GLU A 127 1.50 14.86 19.63
#